data_e4539576c6db7ec4a6eb736dc857d391
#
_entry.id   e4539576c6db7ec4a6eb736dc857d391
#
_cell.length_a   1.000
_cell.length_b   1.000
_cell.length_c   1.000
_cell.angle_alpha   90.00
_cell.angle_beta   90.00
_cell.angle_gamma   90.00
#
_symmetry.space_group_name_H-M   'P 1'
#
loop_
_entity.id
_entity.type
_entity.pdbx_description
1 polymer ?
#
loop_
_entity_poly.entity_id
_entity_poly.type
_entity_poly.pdbx_seq_one_letter_code
_entity_poly.pdbx_strand_id
1 'polypeptide(L)'
;PCYNEKIHPDSDFGKHIIPKMLGENQSLYAYRFKDYWKDVGTIESYWAANMELIKTLPEFNLYEDFWKIYTKSDYQPPQYTGDNASIKTSIVSEGAQIYGSIEHCVISKNVTIEEGAVVKDSIIMEGCVIGKNAVLDRVIVDQNTVIGDNVKMGLWDNIPNEQKPKIYNTGITVIGSDTVVPDNIEIGKNCVVYGKTTAEDYSESKLPSGQSVIIEGAM
;
A
#
# COMPACT_ATOMS: atom_id res chain seq x y z
N PRO A 1 -31.65 -12.51 12.87
CA PRO A 1 -32.01 -11.10 12.76
C PRO A 1 -30.84 -10.34 12.20
N CYS A 2 -31.02 -9.73 10.99
CA CYS A 2 -29.99 -8.91 10.39
C CYS A 2 -29.80 -7.67 11.26
N TYR A 3 -28.57 -7.46 11.72
CA TYR A 3 -28.21 -6.25 12.43
C TYR A 3 -28.31 -5.06 11.47
N ASN A 4 -29.15 -4.09 11.79
CA ASN A 4 -29.36 -2.92 10.94
C ASN A 4 -28.49 -1.76 11.49
N GLU A 5 -27.48 -1.36 10.75
CA GLU A 5 -26.54 -0.28 11.11
C GLU A 5 -27.23 1.06 11.46
N LYS A 6 -28.39 1.33 10.87
CA LYS A 6 -29.17 2.54 11.21
C LYS A 6 -29.79 2.51 12.61
N ILE A 7 -29.96 1.31 13.18
CA ILE A 7 -30.53 1.11 14.54
C ILE A 7 -29.42 0.88 15.55
N HIS A 8 -28.26 0.37 15.12
CA HIS A 8 -27.12 0.03 15.95
C HIS A 8 -25.83 0.49 15.28
N PRO A 9 -25.45 1.78 15.40
CA PRO A 9 -24.24 2.33 14.77
C PRO A 9 -22.94 1.68 15.29
N ASP A 10 -22.98 1.01 16.44
CA ASP A 10 -21.83 0.39 17.09
C ASP A 10 -21.90 -1.15 17.00
N SER A 11 -21.94 -1.73 15.79
CA SER A 11 -22.11 -3.18 15.55
C SER A 11 -20.79 -3.94 15.40
N ASP A 12 -19.81 -3.69 16.25
CA ASP A 12 -18.55 -4.43 16.28
C ASP A 12 -18.75 -5.82 16.92
N PHE A 13 -18.26 -6.87 16.25
CA PHE A 13 -18.41 -8.25 16.74
C PHE A 13 -17.75 -8.46 18.10
N GLY A 14 -16.52 -7.97 18.28
CA GLY A 14 -15.74 -8.17 19.50
C GLY A 14 -16.23 -7.32 20.67
N LYS A 15 -16.64 -6.07 20.39
CA LYS A 15 -17.02 -5.11 21.43
C LYS A 15 -18.49 -5.20 21.82
N HIS A 16 -19.38 -5.54 20.88
CA HIS A 16 -20.82 -5.41 21.10
C HIS A 16 -21.57 -6.75 20.96
N ILE A 17 -21.39 -7.47 19.82
CA ILE A 17 -22.21 -8.63 19.49
C ILE A 17 -21.86 -9.81 20.40
N ILE A 18 -20.61 -10.24 20.45
CA ILE A 18 -20.18 -11.39 21.25
C ILE A 18 -20.42 -11.16 22.76
N PRO A 19 -20.05 -10.00 23.35
CA PRO A 19 -20.37 -9.72 24.75
C PRO A 19 -21.87 -9.74 25.05
N LYS A 20 -22.71 -9.21 24.15
CA LYS A 20 -24.16 -9.26 24.31
C LYS A 20 -24.67 -10.69 24.30
N MET A 21 -24.27 -11.53 23.35
CA MET A 21 -24.65 -12.94 23.27
C MET A 21 -24.22 -13.72 24.53
N LEU A 22 -23.02 -13.44 25.07
CA LEU A 22 -22.57 -14.01 26.34
C LEU A 22 -23.44 -13.56 27.52
N GLY A 23 -23.80 -12.28 27.58
CA GLY A 23 -24.67 -11.74 28.62
C GLY A 23 -26.09 -12.30 28.56
N GLU A 24 -26.57 -12.70 27.40
CA GLU A 24 -27.86 -13.38 27.17
C GLU A 24 -27.78 -14.90 27.36
N ASN A 25 -26.66 -15.44 27.84
CA ASN A 25 -26.41 -16.88 28.04
C ASN A 25 -26.62 -17.72 26.76
N GLN A 26 -26.35 -17.16 25.57
CA GLN A 26 -26.37 -17.91 24.34
C GLN A 26 -25.17 -18.87 24.26
N SER A 27 -25.36 -20.02 23.62
CA SER A 27 -24.28 -21.00 23.43
C SER A 27 -23.29 -20.50 22.38
N LEU A 28 -22.11 -20.08 22.84
CA LEU A 28 -20.98 -19.69 21.99
C LEU A 28 -19.89 -20.72 22.03
N TYR A 29 -19.35 -21.04 20.88
CA TYR A 29 -18.25 -22.01 20.74
C TYR A 29 -17.07 -21.37 20.03
N ALA A 30 -15.87 -21.57 20.57
CA ALA A 30 -14.62 -21.11 19.95
C ALA A 30 -13.99 -22.26 19.12
N TYR A 31 -13.76 -22.00 17.85
CA TYR A 31 -12.95 -22.86 16.99
C TYR A 31 -11.51 -22.37 16.95
N ARG A 32 -10.56 -23.23 17.35
CA ARG A 32 -9.14 -22.88 17.26
C ARG A 32 -8.65 -23.11 15.83
N PHE A 33 -8.52 -22.04 15.07
CA PHE A 33 -7.90 -22.03 13.76
C PHE A 33 -6.37 -22.20 13.91
N LYS A 34 -5.76 -23.04 13.08
CA LYS A 34 -4.32 -23.34 13.14
C LYS A 34 -3.54 -22.92 11.90
N ASP A 35 -4.26 -22.57 10.83
CA ASP A 35 -3.66 -22.18 9.56
C ASP A 35 -3.29 -20.69 9.55
N TYR A 36 -2.78 -20.20 8.43
CA TYR A 36 -2.41 -18.79 8.28
C TYR A 36 -3.60 -17.86 8.49
N TRP A 37 -3.47 -16.93 9.38
CA TRP A 37 -4.40 -15.82 9.59
C TRP A 37 -3.62 -14.58 9.98
N LYS A 38 -3.88 -13.44 9.34
CA LYS A 38 -3.22 -12.18 9.63
C LYS A 38 -4.20 -11.01 9.60
N ASP A 39 -4.19 -10.22 10.66
CA ASP A 39 -4.90 -8.94 10.71
C ASP A 39 -4.06 -7.87 10.00
N VAL A 40 -4.67 -7.20 9.01
CA VAL A 40 -4.05 -6.12 8.22
C VAL A 40 -4.65 -4.75 8.57
N GLY A 41 -5.15 -4.59 9.79
CA GLY A 41 -5.83 -3.37 10.27
C GLY A 41 -4.90 -2.16 10.50
N THR A 42 -3.60 -2.28 10.32
CA THR A 42 -2.65 -1.16 10.40
C THR A 42 -1.81 -1.06 9.12
N ILE A 43 -1.24 0.13 8.85
CA ILE A 43 -0.35 0.34 7.69
C ILE A 43 0.83 -0.62 7.73
N GLU A 44 1.43 -0.82 8.90
CA GLU A 44 2.55 -1.74 9.06
C GLU A 44 2.16 -3.19 8.83
N SER A 45 1.04 -3.66 9.41
CA SER A 45 0.60 -5.04 9.22
C SER A 45 0.18 -5.31 7.77
N TYR A 46 -0.42 -4.34 7.09
CA TYR A 46 -0.73 -4.40 5.65
C TYR A 46 0.56 -4.51 4.82
N TRP A 47 1.55 -3.64 5.07
CA TRP A 47 2.85 -3.69 4.39
C TRP A 47 3.54 -5.04 4.64
N ALA A 48 3.63 -5.46 5.91
CA ALA A 48 4.28 -6.71 6.29
C ALA A 48 3.60 -7.95 5.66
N ALA A 49 2.26 -7.98 5.58
CA ALA A 49 1.53 -9.06 4.93
C ALA A 49 1.87 -9.19 3.44
N ASN A 50 1.99 -8.05 2.74
CA ASN A 50 2.41 -8.05 1.33
C ASN A 50 3.86 -8.51 1.17
N MET A 51 4.78 -8.05 2.04
CA MET A 51 6.19 -8.47 2.00
C MET A 51 6.38 -9.95 2.35
N GLU A 52 5.48 -10.54 3.13
CA GLU A 52 5.51 -11.99 3.41
C GLU A 52 5.26 -12.83 2.15
N LEU A 53 4.47 -12.35 1.20
CA LEU A 53 4.19 -13.05 -0.06
C LEU A 53 5.42 -13.17 -0.97
N ILE A 54 6.40 -12.28 -0.80
CA ILE A 54 7.62 -12.22 -1.63
C ILE A 54 8.67 -13.25 -1.17
N LYS A 55 8.54 -13.80 0.04
CA LYS A 55 9.48 -14.78 0.58
C LYS A 55 9.55 -16.03 -0.32
N THR A 56 10.72 -16.65 -0.39
CA THR A 56 10.94 -17.90 -1.16
C THR A 56 9.99 -19.03 -0.74
N LEU A 57 9.64 -19.10 0.54
CA LEU A 57 8.64 -20.01 1.09
C LEU A 57 7.66 -19.17 1.92
N PRO A 58 6.65 -18.56 1.28
CA PRO A 58 5.65 -17.82 2.01
C PRO A 58 4.76 -18.78 2.81
N GLU A 59 4.37 -18.40 3.99
CA GLU A 59 3.42 -19.17 4.80
C GLU A 59 2.04 -19.24 4.13
N PHE A 60 1.67 -18.19 3.42
CA PHE A 60 0.51 -18.14 2.54
C PHE A 60 0.96 -18.21 1.07
N ASN A 61 0.68 -19.35 0.41
CA ASN A 61 1.13 -19.62 -0.94
C ASN A 61 0.08 -19.20 -2.00
N LEU A 62 0.40 -18.20 -2.81
CA LEU A 62 -0.47 -17.75 -3.92
C LEU A 62 -0.52 -18.75 -5.10
N TYR A 63 0.44 -19.69 -5.18
CA TYR A 63 0.59 -20.66 -6.27
C TYR A 63 -0.04 -22.02 -5.95
N GLU A 64 -0.96 -22.07 -4.99
CA GLU A 64 -1.66 -23.29 -4.59
C GLU A 64 -2.67 -23.72 -5.64
N ASP A 65 -2.42 -24.86 -6.32
CA ASP A 65 -3.23 -25.32 -7.46
C ASP A 65 -4.62 -25.81 -7.05
N PHE A 66 -4.77 -26.39 -5.87
CA PHE A 66 -6.05 -26.96 -5.42
C PHE A 66 -6.88 -26.02 -4.55
N TRP A 67 -6.35 -24.84 -4.19
CA TRP A 67 -7.09 -23.79 -3.51
C TRP A 67 -6.89 -22.44 -4.19
N LYS A 68 -7.46 -22.31 -5.37
CA LYS A 68 -7.35 -21.07 -6.15
C LYS A 68 -8.18 -19.95 -5.54
N ILE A 69 -7.57 -18.80 -5.38
CA ILE A 69 -8.27 -17.57 -4.97
C ILE A 69 -8.85 -16.93 -6.24
N TYR A 70 -10.19 -16.90 -6.31
CA TYR A 70 -10.90 -16.27 -7.42
C TYR A 70 -11.18 -14.80 -7.10
N THR A 71 -10.88 -13.93 -8.06
CA THR A 71 -11.19 -12.51 -7.99
C THR A 71 -11.66 -12.02 -9.35
N LYS A 72 -12.21 -10.81 -9.42
CA LYS A 72 -12.49 -10.17 -10.71
C LYS A 72 -11.16 -9.97 -11.46
N SER A 73 -11.02 -10.62 -12.60
CA SER A 73 -9.85 -10.48 -13.48
C SER A 73 -10.23 -9.71 -14.73
N ASP A 74 -9.67 -8.54 -14.92
CA ASP A 74 -9.62 -7.89 -16.21
C ASP A 74 -8.34 -8.39 -16.90
N TYR A 75 -8.48 -8.95 -18.12
CA TYR A 75 -7.35 -9.47 -18.85
C TYR A 75 -6.40 -8.33 -19.21
N GLN A 76 -5.14 -8.48 -18.82
CA GLN A 76 -4.07 -7.56 -19.16
C GLN A 76 -3.00 -8.29 -19.99
N PRO A 77 -2.21 -7.58 -20.81
CA PRO A 77 -1.08 -8.21 -21.51
C PRO A 77 -0.05 -8.73 -20.48
N PRO A 78 0.83 -9.65 -20.87
CA PRO A 78 1.97 -10.02 -20.03
C PRO A 78 2.76 -8.80 -19.56
N GLN A 79 3.43 -8.93 -18.41
CA GLN A 79 4.36 -7.89 -17.98
C GLN A 79 5.48 -7.70 -19.02
N TYR A 80 5.95 -6.47 -19.17
CA TYR A 80 7.10 -6.13 -19.99
C TYR A 80 8.27 -5.69 -19.11
N THR A 81 9.47 -6.16 -19.47
CA THR A 81 10.72 -5.78 -18.77
C THR A 81 11.67 -5.20 -19.80
N GLY A 82 12.06 -3.93 -19.63
CA GLY A 82 12.98 -3.22 -20.52
C GLY A 82 14.43 -3.71 -20.43
N ASP A 83 15.26 -3.34 -21.39
CA ASP A 83 16.64 -3.84 -21.53
C ASP A 83 17.54 -3.52 -20.32
N ASN A 84 17.34 -2.37 -19.69
CA ASN A 84 18.11 -1.92 -18.52
C ASN A 84 17.40 -2.13 -17.18
N ALA A 85 16.24 -2.81 -17.20
CA ALA A 85 15.48 -3.05 -16.00
C ALA A 85 16.11 -4.11 -15.09
N SER A 86 15.92 -3.97 -13.79
CA SER A 86 16.35 -4.95 -12.79
C SER A 86 15.20 -5.32 -11.88
N ILE A 87 14.85 -6.59 -11.81
CA ILE A 87 13.80 -7.11 -10.92
C ILE A 87 14.43 -8.09 -9.95
N LYS A 88 14.36 -7.79 -8.65
CA LYS A 88 14.91 -8.65 -7.60
C LYS A 88 13.85 -8.92 -6.54
N THR A 89 13.66 -10.19 -6.18
CA THR A 89 12.81 -10.62 -5.06
C THR A 89 11.49 -9.84 -4.98
N SER A 90 10.73 -9.82 -6.08
CA SER A 90 9.51 -9.00 -6.21
C SER A 90 8.40 -9.78 -6.89
N ILE A 91 7.16 -9.45 -6.56
CA ILE A 91 5.97 -9.91 -7.27
C ILE A 91 5.55 -8.82 -8.24
N VAL A 92 5.38 -9.18 -9.52
CA VAL A 92 4.96 -8.25 -10.58
C VAL A 92 3.77 -8.85 -11.32
N SER A 93 2.68 -8.08 -11.36
CA SER A 93 1.43 -8.50 -11.99
C SER A 93 1.40 -8.22 -13.50
N GLU A 94 0.42 -8.80 -14.17
CA GLU A 94 0.15 -8.61 -15.60
C GLU A 94 -0.07 -7.12 -15.95
N GLY A 95 0.27 -6.74 -17.18
CA GLY A 95 0.19 -5.36 -17.67
C GLY A 95 1.25 -4.41 -17.15
N ALA A 96 2.07 -4.82 -16.17
CA ALA A 96 3.13 -3.97 -15.65
C ALA A 96 4.27 -3.77 -16.67
N GLN A 97 4.81 -2.56 -16.75
CA GLN A 97 5.93 -2.19 -17.61
C GLN A 97 7.10 -1.69 -16.75
N ILE A 98 8.18 -2.45 -16.69
CA ILE A 98 9.33 -2.17 -15.83
C ILE A 98 10.52 -1.78 -16.68
N TYR A 99 10.89 -0.51 -16.65
CA TYR A 99 12.10 0.03 -17.31
C TYR A 99 13.19 0.37 -16.29
N GLY A 100 12.82 0.57 -15.02
CA GLY A 100 13.72 0.87 -13.91
C GLY A 100 14.13 -0.36 -13.09
N SER A 101 14.51 -0.14 -11.85
CA SER A 101 14.95 -1.18 -10.90
C SER A 101 13.96 -1.33 -9.76
N ILE A 102 13.54 -2.56 -9.48
CA ILE A 102 12.68 -2.90 -8.35
C ILE A 102 13.34 -3.99 -7.50
N GLU A 103 13.27 -3.85 -6.18
CA GLU A 103 13.84 -4.79 -5.22
C GLU A 103 12.92 -4.93 -4.01
N HIS A 104 12.49 -6.16 -3.70
CA HIS A 104 11.60 -6.47 -2.58
C HIS A 104 10.28 -5.69 -2.62
N CYS A 105 9.58 -5.75 -3.77
CA CYS A 105 8.37 -4.98 -4.04
C CYS A 105 7.19 -5.85 -4.43
N VAL A 106 5.98 -5.36 -4.16
CA VAL A 106 4.74 -5.86 -4.74
C VAL A 106 4.24 -4.84 -5.74
N ILE A 107 4.23 -5.21 -7.02
CA ILE A 107 3.83 -4.37 -8.15
C ILE A 107 2.53 -4.93 -8.73
N SER A 108 1.47 -4.16 -8.65
CA SER A 108 0.14 -4.52 -9.14
C SER A 108 0.01 -4.36 -10.66
N LYS A 109 -1.20 -4.59 -11.17
CA LYS A 109 -1.52 -4.54 -12.60
C LYS A 109 -1.29 -3.14 -13.19
N ASN A 110 -0.91 -3.08 -14.46
CA ASN A 110 -0.81 -1.84 -15.24
C ASN A 110 0.08 -0.75 -14.61
N VAL A 111 1.04 -1.14 -13.77
CA VAL A 111 2.03 -0.21 -13.21
C VAL A 111 3.14 0.03 -14.21
N THR A 112 3.54 1.29 -14.36
CA THR A 112 4.73 1.68 -15.14
C THR A 112 5.83 2.18 -14.20
N ILE A 113 7.01 1.57 -14.28
CA ILE A 113 8.23 2.03 -13.60
C ILE A 113 9.19 2.53 -14.68
N GLU A 114 9.36 3.84 -14.76
CA GLU A 114 10.13 4.50 -15.81
C GLU A 114 11.64 4.30 -15.68
N GLU A 115 12.39 4.66 -16.74
CA GLU A 115 13.84 4.52 -16.81
C GLU A 115 14.56 5.24 -15.65
N GLY A 116 15.56 4.57 -15.07
CA GLY A 116 16.34 5.11 -13.97
C GLY A 116 15.62 5.11 -12.61
N ALA A 117 14.32 4.82 -12.58
CA ALA A 117 13.60 4.72 -11.30
C ALA A 117 14.12 3.54 -10.46
N VAL A 118 14.16 3.73 -9.14
CA VAL A 118 14.59 2.73 -8.16
C VAL A 118 13.52 2.62 -7.09
N VAL A 119 12.88 1.45 -6.99
CA VAL A 119 11.82 1.20 -6.01
C VAL A 119 12.22 0.04 -5.10
N LYS A 120 12.21 0.28 -3.79
CA LYS A 120 12.60 -0.72 -2.78
C LYS A 120 11.56 -0.86 -1.68
N ASP A 121 11.42 -2.07 -1.13
CA ASP A 121 10.58 -2.37 0.03
C ASP A 121 9.18 -1.77 -0.05
N SER A 122 8.59 -1.68 -1.24
CA SER A 122 7.41 -0.86 -1.52
C SER A 122 6.28 -1.66 -2.16
N ILE A 123 5.07 -1.12 -1.98
CA ILE A 123 3.85 -1.64 -2.58
C ILE A 123 3.34 -0.58 -3.56
N ILE A 124 3.23 -0.92 -4.84
CA ILE A 124 2.72 -0.04 -5.88
C ILE A 124 1.44 -0.65 -6.43
N MET A 125 0.32 0.02 -6.20
CA MET A 125 -1.00 -0.47 -6.59
C MET A 125 -1.31 -0.20 -8.06
N GLU A 126 -2.44 -0.69 -8.51
CA GLU A 126 -2.86 -0.73 -9.91
C GLU A 126 -2.86 0.65 -10.58
N GLY A 127 -2.39 0.69 -11.84
CA GLY A 127 -2.46 1.88 -12.70
C GLY A 127 -1.50 3.00 -12.33
N CYS A 128 -0.56 2.79 -11.41
CA CYS A 128 0.40 3.81 -11.02
C CYS A 128 1.50 4.00 -12.04
N VAL A 129 1.99 5.23 -12.13
CA VAL A 129 3.18 5.60 -12.92
C VAL A 129 4.24 6.15 -11.99
N ILE A 130 5.43 5.56 -12.01
CA ILE A 130 6.60 6.04 -11.28
C ILE A 130 7.58 6.64 -12.30
N GLY A 131 7.77 7.94 -12.22
CA GLY A 131 8.52 8.75 -13.16
C GLY A 131 10.01 8.44 -13.22
N LYS A 132 10.69 9.01 -14.20
CA LYS A 132 12.13 8.77 -14.47
C LYS A 132 12.98 9.19 -13.29
N ASN A 133 13.98 8.36 -13.00
CA ASN A 133 14.94 8.59 -11.90
C ASN A 133 14.29 8.76 -10.52
N ALA A 134 13.01 8.43 -10.35
CA ALA A 134 12.38 8.46 -9.04
C ALA A 134 12.99 7.40 -8.11
N VAL A 135 13.12 7.72 -6.83
CA VAL A 135 13.65 6.82 -5.81
C VAL A 135 12.63 6.68 -4.69
N LEU A 136 12.08 5.49 -4.55
CA LEU A 136 11.08 5.16 -3.53
C LEU A 136 11.64 4.07 -2.62
N ASP A 137 11.60 4.31 -1.31
CA ASP A 137 12.03 3.36 -0.30
C ASP A 137 10.97 3.26 0.81
N ARG A 138 10.41 2.08 1.02
CA ARG A 138 9.40 1.78 2.04
C ARG A 138 8.15 2.67 1.90
N VAL A 139 7.55 2.64 0.70
CA VAL A 139 6.38 3.46 0.32
C VAL A 139 5.21 2.56 -0.06
N ILE A 140 4.00 2.98 0.27
CA ILE A 140 2.76 2.44 -0.28
C ILE A 140 2.17 3.50 -1.20
N VAL A 141 2.03 3.19 -2.48
CA VAL A 141 1.42 4.05 -3.50
C VAL A 141 0.10 3.42 -3.91
N ASP A 142 -1.00 4.11 -3.64
CA ASP A 142 -2.35 3.65 -3.94
C ASP A 142 -2.70 3.88 -5.43
N GLN A 143 -3.83 3.35 -5.86
CA GLN A 143 -4.24 3.18 -7.26
C GLN A 143 -4.22 4.50 -8.07
N ASN A 144 -3.95 4.39 -9.38
CA ASN A 144 -4.01 5.47 -10.38
C ASN A 144 -3.14 6.70 -10.04
N THR A 145 -2.12 6.51 -9.23
CA THR A 145 -1.25 7.59 -8.75
C THR A 145 -0.09 7.84 -9.71
N VAL A 146 0.24 9.09 -9.94
CA VAL A 146 1.37 9.53 -10.76
C VAL A 146 2.44 10.15 -9.86
N ILE A 147 3.60 9.55 -9.84
CA ILE A 147 4.80 10.08 -9.19
C ILE A 147 5.70 10.67 -10.28
N GLY A 148 6.01 11.95 -10.17
CA GLY A 148 6.80 12.69 -11.15
C GLY A 148 8.27 12.26 -11.25
N ASP A 149 8.97 12.86 -12.19
CA ASP A 149 10.38 12.59 -12.44
C ASP A 149 11.27 13.10 -11.29
N ASN A 150 12.35 12.38 -11.00
CA ASN A 150 13.35 12.71 -9.97
C ASN A 150 12.76 12.83 -8.54
N VAL A 151 11.57 12.36 -8.28
CA VAL A 151 10.97 12.36 -6.95
C VAL A 151 11.73 11.37 -6.05
N LYS A 152 11.95 11.76 -4.79
CA LYS A 152 12.57 10.88 -3.79
C LYS A 152 11.67 10.74 -2.58
N MET A 153 11.34 9.49 -2.18
CA MET A 153 10.47 9.20 -1.05
C MET A 153 11.09 8.21 -0.07
N GLY A 154 10.69 8.33 1.20
CA GLY A 154 11.20 7.47 2.28
C GLY A 154 12.53 7.96 2.85
N LEU A 155 12.81 9.25 2.71
CA LEU A 155 14.05 9.88 3.16
C LEU A 155 14.00 10.26 4.65
N TRP A 156 15.16 10.55 5.21
CA TRP A 156 15.42 11.15 6.52
C TRP A 156 14.99 10.27 7.72
N ASP A 157 14.89 10.90 8.88
CA ASP A 157 14.62 10.23 10.15
C ASP A 157 13.17 9.73 10.27
N ASN A 158 12.99 8.69 11.04
CA ASN A 158 11.68 8.10 11.31
C ASN A 158 10.93 8.91 12.39
N ILE A 159 10.39 10.06 11.98
CA ILE A 159 9.57 10.93 12.85
C ILE A 159 8.11 10.55 12.66
N PRO A 160 7.34 10.25 13.73
CA PRO A 160 5.90 9.97 13.62
C PRO A 160 5.13 11.14 13.00
N ASN A 161 4.04 10.82 12.30
CA ASN A 161 3.20 11.82 11.65
C ASN A 161 2.55 12.78 12.67
N GLU A 162 2.60 14.07 12.41
CA GLU A 162 2.10 15.11 13.31
C GLU A 162 0.59 15.03 13.53
N GLN A 163 -0.18 14.74 12.47
CA GLN A 163 -1.64 14.70 12.54
C GLN A 163 -2.17 13.36 13.10
N LYS A 164 -1.52 12.23 12.74
CA LYS A 164 -1.95 10.88 13.11
C LYS A 164 -0.77 10.02 13.59
N PRO A 165 -0.11 10.38 14.70
CA PRO A 165 1.13 9.72 15.16
C PRO A 165 0.94 8.25 15.56
N LYS A 166 -0.28 7.82 15.86
CA LYS A 166 -0.60 6.42 16.19
C LYS A 166 -0.76 5.54 14.95
N ILE A 167 -0.94 6.13 13.76
CA ILE A 167 -1.19 5.42 12.51
C ILE A 167 0.07 5.39 11.64
N TYR A 168 0.73 6.54 11.46
CA TYR A 168 1.89 6.69 10.59
C TYR A 168 3.14 6.94 11.42
N ASN A 169 3.80 5.87 11.88
CA ASN A 169 4.95 5.93 12.79
C ASN A 169 6.00 4.83 12.55
N THR A 170 5.82 4.02 11.49
CA THR A 170 6.64 2.83 11.22
C THR A 170 7.64 3.02 10.09
N GLY A 171 7.83 4.27 9.66
CA GLY A 171 8.73 4.64 8.57
C GLY A 171 8.14 4.46 7.17
N ILE A 172 6.86 4.10 7.07
CA ILE A 172 6.17 3.90 5.80
C ILE A 172 5.52 5.22 5.38
N THR A 173 5.82 5.69 4.17
CA THR A 173 5.14 6.82 3.55
C THR A 173 4.00 6.32 2.69
N VAL A 174 2.85 6.99 2.75
CA VAL A 174 1.62 6.57 2.07
C VAL A 174 1.17 7.65 1.10
N ILE A 175 0.98 7.28 -0.15
CA ILE A 175 0.41 8.13 -1.20
C ILE A 175 -0.97 7.56 -1.53
N GLY A 176 -2.00 8.38 -1.39
CA GLY A 176 -3.38 7.98 -1.64
C GLY A 176 -3.71 7.81 -3.11
N SER A 177 -4.88 7.25 -3.40
CA SER A 177 -5.35 7.00 -4.76
C SER A 177 -5.54 8.30 -5.56
N ASP A 178 -5.44 8.18 -6.88
CA ASP A 178 -5.64 9.29 -7.84
C ASP A 178 -4.78 10.54 -7.54
N THR A 179 -3.69 10.35 -6.79
CA THR A 179 -2.75 11.40 -6.39
C THR A 179 -1.77 11.71 -7.52
N VAL A 180 -1.41 12.97 -7.65
CA VAL A 180 -0.30 13.41 -8.50
C VAL A 180 0.74 14.07 -7.62
N VAL A 181 1.97 13.56 -7.64
CA VAL A 181 3.14 14.18 -7.03
C VAL A 181 4.00 14.77 -8.15
N PRO A 182 4.25 16.10 -8.17
CA PRO A 182 5.02 16.74 -9.24
C PRO A 182 6.50 16.34 -9.22
N ASP A 183 7.20 16.70 -10.28
CA ASP A 183 8.62 16.40 -10.44
C ASP A 183 9.50 17.04 -9.36
N ASN A 184 10.65 16.42 -9.07
CA ASN A 184 11.70 16.92 -8.21
C ASN A 184 11.29 17.15 -6.75
N ILE A 185 10.28 16.48 -6.24
CA ILE A 185 9.84 16.56 -4.85
C ILE A 185 10.57 15.52 -3.99
N GLU A 186 11.04 15.95 -2.81
CA GLU A 186 11.61 15.08 -1.79
C GLU A 186 10.61 14.87 -0.64
N ILE A 187 10.31 13.63 -0.27
CA ILE A 187 9.31 13.27 0.74
C ILE A 187 9.94 12.38 1.80
N GLY A 188 9.77 12.76 3.06
CA GLY A 188 10.28 12.03 4.22
C GLY A 188 9.50 10.75 4.55
N LYS A 189 9.82 10.16 5.70
CA LYS A 189 9.13 8.99 6.26
C LYS A 189 7.85 9.38 7.00
N ASN A 190 6.91 8.44 7.11
CA ASN A 190 5.61 8.65 7.77
C ASN A 190 4.80 9.82 7.22
N CYS A 191 5.06 10.21 5.99
CA CYS A 191 4.30 11.23 5.28
C CYS A 191 3.04 10.64 4.68
N VAL A 192 2.02 11.50 4.53
CA VAL A 192 0.79 11.18 3.82
C VAL A 192 0.56 12.25 2.76
N VAL A 193 0.41 11.81 1.50
CA VAL A 193 0.06 12.72 0.39
C VAL A 193 -1.21 12.19 -0.27
N TYR A 194 -2.17 13.08 -0.48
CA TYR A 194 -3.43 12.75 -1.14
C TYR A 194 -3.91 13.90 -2.01
N GLY A 195 -4.39 13.55 -3.21
CA GLY A 195 -4.96 14.49 -4.17
C GLY A 195 -3.95 14.97 -5.22
N LYS A 196 -4.39 15.83 -6.11
CA LYS A 196 -3.56 16.40 -7.20
C LYS A 196 -2.73 17.55 -6.65
N THR A 197 -1.54 17.24 -6.18
CA THR A 197 -0.63 18.23 -5.62
C THR A 197 0.19 18.94 -6.69
N THR A 198 0.63 20.15 -6.39
CA THR A 198 1.49 21.00 -7.21
C THR A 198 2.79 21.33 -6.46
N ALA A 199 3.77 21.88 -7.13
CA ALA A 199 5.02 22.26 -6.48
C ALA A 199 4.84 23.30 -5.34
N GLU A 200 3.77 24.08 -5.40
CA GLU A 200 3.45 25.09 -4.39
C GLU A 200 2.97 24.49 -3.06
N ASP A 201 2.49 23.24 -3.09
CA ASP A 201 2.06 22.49 -1.90
C ASP A 201 3.24 21.97 -1.06
N TYR A 202 4.49 22.12 -1.56
CA TYR A 202 5.70 21.64 -0.92
C TYR A 202 6.65 22.79 -0.62
N SER A 203 7.06 22.93 0.64
CA SER A 203 8.05 23.94 1.03
C SER A 203 9.42 23.58 0.48
N GLU A 204 10.03 24.46 -0.32
CA GLU A 204 11.34 24.20 -0.94
C GLU A 204 11.44 22.85 -1.68
N SER A 205 10.36 22.44 -2.36
CA SER A 205 10.23 21.11 -3.00
C SER A 205 10.42 19.94 -2.02
N LYS A 206 10.11 20.10 -0.74
CA LYS A 206 10.26 19.11 0.31
C LYS A 206 9.02 18.93 1.15
N LEU A 207 8.80 17.70 1.56
CA LEU A 207 7.86 17.33 2.62
C LEU A 207 8.64 16.58 3.71
N PRO A 208 9.01 17.25 4.81
CA PRO A 208 9.73 16.62 5.92
C PRO A 208 9.02 15.43 6.52
N SER A 209 9.77 14.51 7.13
CA SER A 209 9.19 13.33 7.80
C SER A 209 8.08 13.71 8.78
N GLY A 210 7.02 12.93 8.78
CA GLY A 210 5.88 13.11 9.67
C GLY A 210 4.86 14.15 9.22
N GLN A 211 5.04 14.79 8.07
CA GLN A 211 4.09 15.78 7.55
C GLN A 211 3.09 15.17 6.56
N SER A 212 2.02 15.90 6.29
CA SER A 212 0.97 15.49 5.35
C SER A 212 0.58 16.63 4.42
N VAL A 213 0.34 16.29 3.15
CA VAL A 213 -0.27 17.16 2.14
C VAL A 213 -1.57 16.49 1.69
N ILE A 214 -2.70 17.09 2.02
CA ILE A 214 -4.03 16.55 1.71
C ILE A 214 -4.81 17.63 0.97
N ILE A 215 -5.08 17.40 -0.30
CA ILE A 215 -5.89 18.27 -1.14
C ILE A 215 -7.32 17.73 -1.16
N GLU A 216 -8.23 18.41 -0.47
CA GLU A 216 -9.64 18.04 -0.44
C GLU A 216 -10.33 18.42 -1.77
N GLY A 217 -11.22 17.55 -2.25
CA GLY A 217 -12.00 17.79 -3.48
C GLY A 217 -11.48 17.10 -4.74
N ALA A 218 -10.55 16.16 -4.62
CA ALA A 218 -10.00 15.37 -5.74
C ALA A 218 -10.77 14.05 -5.98
N MET A 219 -12.08 14.02 -5.67
CA MET A 219 -12.98 12.91 -6.05
C MET A 219 -13.71 13.21 -7.34
#